data_d5b899910ce21ff33ad309a2724032f8
#
_entry.id   d5b899910ce21ff33ad309a2724032f8
#
_cell.length_a   1.000
_cell.length_b   1.000
_cell.length_c   1.000
_cell.angle_alpha   90.00
_cell.angle_beta   90.00
_cell.angle_gamma   90.00
#
_symmetry.space_group_name_H-M   'P 1'
#
loop_
_entity.id
_entity.type
_entity.pdbx_description
1 polymer ?
#
loop_
_entity_poly.entity_id
_entity_poly.type
_entity_poly.pdbx_seq_one_letter_code
_entity_poly.pdbx_strand_id
1 'polypeptide(L)'
;MGESNCKNGNTGPRAYCVECDITQMARNNYFTGKLLVERDFTDEQRYMLGKLRRHNQRLHGWGAVCGLKVVQHPNPACQDRFVVIQPGTAIDCCGREILVTHDEYFDFKTQFLAN
;
A
#
# COMPACT_ATOMS: atom_id res chain seq x y z
N MET A 1 8.79 3.37 -10.74
CA MET A 1 7.83 3.76 -9.71
C MET A 1 6.87 2.65 -9.43
N GLY A 2 6.79 2.27 -8.19
CA GLY A 2 5.92 1.18 -7.79
C GLY A 2 4.46 1.41 -8.09
N GLU A 3 4.04 2.65 -8.08
CA GLU A 3 2.66 2.99 -8.37
C GLU A 3 2.21 2.63 -9.76
N SER A 4 3.08 2.86 -10.74
CA SER A 4 2.69 2.54 -12.10
C SER A 4 2.50 1.04 -12.29
N ASN A 5 3.25 0.25 -11.57
CA ASN A 5 3.09 -1.20 -11.64
C ASN A 5 1.75 -1.65 -11.08
N CYS A 6 1.30 -1.02 -10.03
CA CYS A 6 0.00 -1.34 -9.47
C CYS A 6 -1.12 -0.93 -10.41
N LYS A 7 -0.95 0.21 -11.05
CA LYS A 7 -2.01 0.74 -11.90
C LYS A 7 -2.06 0.08 -13.26
N ASN A 8 -0.89 -0.18 -13.80
CA ASN A 8 -0.79 -0.82 -15.10
C ASN A 8 -0.78 -2.30 -14.99
N GLY A 9 -0.51 -2.75 -13.80
CA GLY A 9 -0.52 -4.14 -13.53
C GLY A 9 -1.79 -4.66 -14.08
N ASN A 10 -1.69 -5.45 -15.01
CA ASN A 10 -2.74 -6.23 -15.45
C ASN A 10 -3.75 -6.36 -14.38
N THR A 11 -4.88 -5.84 -14.65
CA THR A 11 -5.97 -5.92 -13.72
C THR A 11 -6.29 -7.34 -13.29
N GLY A 12 -5.54 -8.30 -13.76
CA GLY A 12 -5.80 -9.68 -13.40
C GLY A 12 -5.17 -10.08 -12.08
N PRO A 13 -5.73 -11.08 -11.44
CA PRO A 13 -5.24 -11.53 -10.15
C PRO A 13 -3.84 -12.11 -10.19
N ARG A 14 -3.29 -12.31 -11.34
CA ARG A 14 -1.97 -12.89 -11.46
C ARG A 14 -0.84 -11.89 -11.40
N ALA A 15 -1.16 -10.62 -11.42
CA ALA A 15 -0.13 -9.60 -11.41
C ALA A 15 0.81 -9.76 -10.22
N TYR A 16 0.29 -10.22 -9.13
CA TYR A 16 1.10 -10.43 -7.94
C TYR A 16 1.76 -11.80 -7.92
N CYS A 17 1.24 -12.74 -8.66
CA CYS A 17 1.77 -14.09 -8.65
C CYS A 17 2.95 -14.27 -9.58
N VAL A 18 2.86 -13.60 -10.69
CA VAL A 18 3.86 -13.78 -11.74
C VAL A 18 5.13 -13.08 -11.42
N GLU A 19 5.02 -12.09 -10.59
CA GLU A 19 6.17 -11.28 -10.34
C GLU A 19 7.10 -11.93 -9.37
N CYS A 20 7.61 -13.04 -9.79
CA CYS A 20 8.83 -13.53 -9.21
C CYS A 20 9.95 -12.63 -9.68
N ASP A 21 9.78 -11.34 -9.43
CA ASP A 21 10.83 -10.39 -9.71
C ASP A 21 12.01 -10.75 -8.84
N ILE A 22 13.02 -11.28 -9.48
CA ILE A 22 14.24 -11.67 -8.80
C ILE A 22 15.28 -10.56 -8.86
N THR A 23 14.84 -9.34 -9.07
CA THR A 23 15.74 -8.20 -9.09
C THR A 23 16.55 -8.16 -7.80
N GLN A 24 17.83 -8.16 -7.97
CA GLN A 24 18.74 -8.12 -6.84
C GLN A 24 18.78 -6.70 -6.29
N MET A 25 18.63 -6.60 -4.99
CA MET A 25 18.71 -5.32 -4.31
C MET A 25 20.12 -5.06 -3.82
N ALA A 26 20.62 -3.85 -4.11
CA ALA A 26 21.93 -3.44 -3.63
C ALA A 26 21.83 -2.95 -2.20
N ARG A 27 22.81 -3.31 -1.39
CA ARG A 27 22.90 -2.87 -0.01
C ARG A 27 24.22 -2.15 0.20
N ASN A 28 24.19 -1.09 1.00
CA ASN A 28 25.41 -0.39 1.34
C ASN A 28 26.37 -1.26 2.14
N ASN A 29 27.63 -1.13 1.82
CA ASN A 29 28.68 -1.79 2.58
C ASN A 29 29.35 -0.76 3.47
N TYR A 30 29.10 -0.82 4.76
CA TYR A 30 29.64 0.14 5.71
C TYR A 30 30.99 -0.34 6.24
N PHE A 31 31.90 0.59 6.39
CA PHE A 31 33.21 0.30 6.98
C PHE A 31 33.69 1.56 7.71
N THR A 32 34.63 1.38 8.63
CA THR A 32 35.19 2.48 9.42
C THR A 32 35.85 3.49 8.49
N GLY A 33 35.47 4.76 8.65
CA GLY A 33 36.02 5.84 7.82
C GLY A 33 35.29 6.07 6.51
N LYS A 34 34.20 5.34 6.25
CA LYS A 34 33.42 5.56 5.04
C LYS A 34 32.76 6.94 5.09
N LEU A 35 32.93 7.71 4.02
CA LEU A 35 32.25 8.98 3.86
C LEU A 35 30.80 8.71 3.42
N LEU A 36 29.84 9.18 4.20
CA LEU A 36 28.43 9.01 3.90
C LEU A 36 27.92 10.24 3.15
N VAL A 37 27.29 10.00 2.02
CA VAL A 37 26.64 11.04 1.23
C VAL A 37 25.15 10.78 1.18
N GLU A 38 24.39 11.73 0.66
CA GLU A 38 22.93 11.60 0.58
C GLU A 38 22.49 10.30 -0.09
N ARG A 39 23.20 9.90 -1.13
CA ARG A 39 22.88 8.69 -1.87
C ARG A 39 22.95 7.46 -0.98
N ASP A 40 23.89 7.41 -0.05
CA ASP A 40 24.02 6.24 0.84
C ASP A 40 22.80 6.08 1.72
N PHE A 41 22.27 7.17 2.24
CA PHE A 41 21.07 7.15 3.05
C PHE A 41 19.83 6.77 2.22
N THR A 42 19.74 7.34 1.03
CA THR A 42 18.63 7.03 0.11
C THR A 42 18.65 5.57 -0.29
N ASP A 43 19.83 5.03 -0.60
CA ASP A 43 19.96 3.62 -0.97
C ASP A 43 19.61 2.71 0.18
N GLU A 44 19.98 3.07 1.40
CA GLU A 44 19.63 2.29 2.58
C GLU A 44 18.12 2.22 2.78
N GLN A 45 17.47 3.37 2.70
CA GLN A 45 16.00 3.41 2.82
C GLN A 45 15.32 2.62 1.71
N ARG A 46 15.81 2.77 0.49
CA ARG A 46 15.26 2.04 -0.65
C ARG A 46 15.42 0.54 -0.49
N TYR A 47 16.55 0.11 0.03
CA TYR A 47 16.79 -1.30 0.29
C TYR A 47 15.79 -1.87 1.29
N MET A 48 15.64 -1.20 2.43
CA MET A 48 14.76 -1.67 3.49
C MET A 48 13.29 -1.66 3.05
N LEU A 49 12.85 -0.56 2.42
CA LEU A 49 11.49 -0.47 1.92
C LEU A 49 11.20 -1.49 0.84
N GLY A 50 12.16 -1.71 -0.06
CA GLY A 50 12.01 -2.70 -1.11
C GLY A 50 11.89 -4.11 -0.55
N LYS A 51 12.69 -4.43 0.45
CA LYS A 51 12.61 -5.73 1.12
C LYS A 51 11.26 -5.93 1.78
N LEU A 52 10.78 -4.93 2.48
CA LEU A 52 9.49 -5.00 3.17
C LEU A 52 8.35 -5.15 2.17
N ARG A 53 8.36 -4.36 1.11
CA ARG A 53 7.32 -4.43 0.09
C ARG A 53 7.31 -5.77 -0.62
N ARG A 54 8.48 -6.29 -0.93
CA ARG A 54 8.60 -7.61 -1.56
C ARG A 54 8.07 -8.71 -0.63
N HIS A 55 8.40 -8.62 0.63
CA HIS A 55 7.89 -9.55 1.63
C HIS A 55 6.36 -9.51 1.69
N ASN A 56 5.80 -8.31 1.74
CA ASN A 56 4.35 -8.14 1.80
C ASN A 56 3.67 -8.69 0.56
N GLN A 57 4.21 -8.39 -0.62
CA GLN A 57 3.64 -8.87 -1.87
C GLN A 57 3.59 -10.38 -1.95
N ARG A 58 4.69 -11.03 -1.53
CA ARG A 58 4.86 -12.45 -1.79
C ARG A 58 4.30 -13.35 -0.71
N LEU A 59 4.35 -12.91 0.52
CA LEU A 59 3.89 -13.73 1.64
C LEU A 59 2.48 -13.41 2.08
N HIS A 60 2.11 -12.14 2.05
CA HIS A 60 0.80 -11.72 2.55
C HIS A 60 -0.21 -11.42 1.46
N GLY A 61 0.26 -11.12 0.27
CA GLY A 61 -0.62 -10.67 -0.80
C GLY A 61 -1.10 -9.24 -0.55
N TRP A 62 -2.31 -8.95 -1.02
CA TRP A 62 -2.87 -7.62 -0.89
C TRP A 62 -4.31 -7.70 -0.43
N GLY A 63 -4.79 -6.62 0.18
CA GLY A 63 -6.13 -6.54 0.71
C GLY A 63 -6.13 -6.05 2.14
N ALA A 64 -7.28 -6.11 2.76
CA ALA A 64 -7.43 -5.70 4.16
C ALA A 64 -6.79 -6.76 5.07
N VAL A 65 -5.92 -6.30 5.96
CA VAL A 65 -5.26 -7.17 6.92
C VAL A 65 -6.10 -7.29 8.19
N CYS A 66 -6.54 -6.16 8.71
CA CYS A 66 -7.41 -6.13 9.88
C CYS A 66 -8.24 -4.84 9.86
N GLY A 67 -9.42 -4.90 10.41
CA GLY A 67 -10.31 -3.75 10.45
C GLY A 67 -10.83 -3.36 9.07
N LEU A 68 -10.93 -2.08 8.82
CA LEU A 68 -11.43 -1.50 7.58
C LEU A 68 -12.84 -1.96 7.23
N LYS A 69 -13.66 -2.17 8.24
CA LYS A 69 -15.04 -2.53 8.03
C LYS A 69 -15.82 -1.34 7.50
N VAL A 70 -16.66 -1.59 6.53
CA VAL A 70 -17.54 -0.57 5.97
C VAL A 70 -18.90 -0.73 6.63
N VAL A 71 -19.34 0.30 7.32
CA VAL A 71 -20.60 0.28 8.06
C VAL A 71 -21.46 1.47 7.64
N GLN A 72 -22.74 1.39 7.97
CA GLN A 72 -23.67 2.49 7.70
C GLN A 72 -23.33 3.70 8.53
N HIS A 73 -23.61 4.86 7.98
CA HIS A 73 -23.47 6.11 8.72
C HIS A 73 -24.42 6.09 9.92
N PRO A 74 -23.97 6.58 11.11
CA PRO A 74 -24.83 6.57 12.29
C PRO A 74 -26.09 7.43 12.14
N ASN A 75 -26.01 8.50 11.36
CA ASN A 75 -27.15 9.37 11.12
C ASN A 75 -28.01 8.83 9.98
N PRO A 76 -29.28 8.44 10.25
CA PRO A 76 -30.13 7.91 9.19
C PRO A 76 -30.29 8.81 7.97
N ALA A 77 -30.20 10.12 8.16
CA ALA A 77 -30.32 11.07 7.05
C ALA A 77 -29.15 11.00 6.06
N CYS A 78 -28.02 10.40 6.48
CA CYS A 78 -26.82 10.30 5.65
C CYS A 78 -26.57 8.89 5.12
N GLN A 79 -27.39 7.92 5.50
CA GLN A 79 -27.15 6.53 5.13
C GLN A 79 -27.30 6.26 3.64
N ASP A 80 -28.03 7.09 2.93
CA ASP A 80 -28.22 6.95 1.50
C ASP A 80 -27.06 7.51 0.68
N ARG A 81 -26.12 8.15 1.33
CA ARG A 81 -25.04 8.87 0.67
C ARG A 81 -23.67 8.52 1.21
N PHE A 82 -23.56 8.28 2.49
CA PHE A 82 -22.26 8.05 3.15
C PHE A 82 -22.16 6.67 3.74
N VAL A 83 -20.95 6.15 3.70
CA VAL A 83 -20.58 4.98 4.49
C VAL A 83 -19.40 5.36 5.36
N VAL A 84 -19.22 4.64 6.45
CA VAL A 84 -18.11 4.86 7.36
C VAL A 84 -17.15 3.70 7.23
N ILE A 85 -15.88 4.03 7.00
CA ILE A 85 -14.81 3.04 6.97
C ILE A 85 -14.10 3.11 8.32
N GLN A 86 -14.14 2.00 9.04
CA GLN A 86 -13.53 1.92 10.37
C GLN A 86 -12.03 1.80 10.27
N PRO A 87 -11.30 2.16 11.34
CA PRO A 87 -9.85 2.05 11.34
C PRO A 87 -9.36 0.64 11.04
N GLY A 88 -8.21 0.57 10.41
CA GLY A 88 -7.62 -0.71 10.08
C GLY A 88 -6.41 -0.56 9.20
N THR A 89 -5.92 -1.68 8.72
CA THR A 89 -4.70 -1.76 7.92
C THR A 89 -4.95 -2.60 6.68
N ALA A 90 -4.38 -2.16 5.59
CA ALA A 90 -4.41 -2.90 4.32
C ALA A 90 -3.06 -2.87 3.66
N ILE A 91 -2.86 -3.77 2.72
CA ILE A 91 -1.65 -3.82 1.90
C ILE A 91 -2.09 -3.73 0.44
N ASP A 92 -1.48 -2.81 -0.30
CA ASP A 92 -1.79 -2.66 -1.72
C ASP A 92 -1.02 -3.68 -2.58
N CYS A 93 -1.29 -3.67 -3.88
CA CYS A 93 -0.68 -4.65 -4.77
C CYS A 93 0.82 -4.44 -4.96
N CYS A 94 1.35 -3.31 -4.55
CA CYS A 94 2.79 -3.05 -4.57
C CYS A 94 3.46 -3.38 -3.23
N GLY A 95 2.71 -3.91 -2.28
CA GLY A 95 3.24 -4.26 -0.97
C GLY A 95 3.32 -3.10 0.00
N ARG A 96 2.70 -1.96 -0.33
CA ARG A 96 2.71 -0.81 0.56
C ARG A 96 1.60 -0.92 1.57
N GLU A 97 1.89 -0.45 2.77
CA GLU A 97 0.92 -0.45 3.86
C GLU A 97 0.01 0.76 3.77
N ILE A 98 -1.27 0.52 3.93
CA ILE A 98 -2.29 1.56 4.03
C ILE A 98 -2.85 1.51 5.44
N LEU A 99 -2.69 2.60 6.16
CA LEU A 99 -3.11 2.68 7.56
C LEU A 99 -4.21 3.72 7.69
N VAL A 100 -5.35 3.30 8.21
CA VAL A 100 -6.47 4.18 8.54
C VAL A 100 -6.58 4.21 10.06
N THR A 101 -6.36 5.38 10.64
CA THR A 101 -6.26 5.52 12.10
C THR A 101 -7.55 5.97 12.77
N HIS A 102 -8.50 6.44 12.01
CA HIS A 102 -9.78 6.92 12.53
C HIS A 102 -10.88 6.66 11.52
N ASP A 103 -12.13 6.82 11.93
CA ASP A 103 -13.25 6.62 11.03
C ASP A 103 -13.19 7.60 9.86
N GLU A 104 -13.32 7.07 8.66
CA GLU A 104 -13.37 7.85 7.43
C GLU A 104 -14.76 7.78 6.82
N TYR A 105 -15.26 8.93 6.41
CA TYR A 105 -16.59 9.02 5.80
C TYR A 105 -16.43 9.13 4.30
N PHE A 106 -16.99 8.17 3.60
CA PHE A 106 -16.90 8.11 2.15
C PHE A 106 -18.26 8.44 1.52
N ASP A 107 -18.28 9.49 0.68
CA ASP A 107 -19.45 9.90 -0.05
C ASP A 107 -19.51 9.18 -1.39
N PHE A 108 -20.14 8.02 -1.39
CA PHE A 108 -20.19 7.19 -2.60
C PHE A 108 -21.08 7.81 -3.70
N LYS A 109 -22.06 8.58 -3.31
CA LYS A 109 -23.00 9.18 -4.28
C LYS A 109 -22.29 10.23 -5.11
N THR A 110 -21.53 11.12 -4.49
CA THR A 110 -20.75 12.12 -5.20
C THR A 110 -19.70 11.48 -6.08
N GLN A 111 -18.98 10.50 -5.55
CA GLN A 111 -17.96 9.81 -6.32
C GLN A 111 -18.55 9.07 -7.51
N PHE A 112 -19.69 8.47 -7.33
CA PHE A 112 -20.34 7.72 -8.40
C PHE A 112 -20.87 8.65 -9.50
N LEU A 113 -21.42 9.79 -9.12
CA LEU A 113 -21.95 10.74 -10.08
C LEU A 113 -20.87 11.57 -10.77
N ALA A 114 -19.69 11.68 -10.17
CA ALA A 114 -18.58 12.44 -10.74
C ALA A 114 -17.90 11.72 -11.90
N ASN A 115 -18.15 10.45 -12.05
CA ASN A 115 -17.60 9.66 -13.16
C ASN A 115 -18.52 9.64 -14.39
#